data_c2506cc78de07dd005c87fab3468231f
#
_entry.id   c2506cc78de07dd005c87fab3468231f
#
_cell.length_a   1.000
_cell.length_b   1.000
_cell.length_c   1.000
_cell.angle_alpha   90.00
_cell.angle_beta   90.00
_cell.angle_gamma   90.00
#
_symmetry.space_group_name_H-M   'P 1'
#
loop_
_entity.id
_entity.type
_entity.pdbx_description
1 polymer ?
#
loop_
_entity_poly.entity_id
_entity_poly.type
_entity_poly.pdbx_seq_one_letter_code
_entity_poly.pdbx_strand_id
1 'polypeptide(L)'
;MEYAKLGNTDIEVSKLCIGCMSFGKAGTMHDWTLDAQESEKVIKHALNLGINFFDTANCYSAGTSEEYLGQALKKNVARDKVVIASKVYFNEGRLSKAAIEREIDGSLKRLGTDYLDLYIIHRFDFDTPIEETMEALDGLVKAGKVRAIGASAMYGYQFYNMQLAAKERGLTPFATMENHYNLLYREDERELIPICKQMNVALMPYSCLLYTSDA
;
A
#
# COMPACT_ATOMS: atom_id res chain seq x y z
N MET A 1 16.31 2.56 14.54
CA MET A 1 15.10 2.85 13.71
C MET A 1 14.03 3.43 14.64
N GLU A 2 13.29 4.44 14.19
CA GLU A 2 12.11 4.93 14.90
C GLU A 2 10.85 4.26 14.36
N TYR A 3 9.87 4.05 15.25
CA TYR A 3 8.61 3.41 14.91
C TYR A 3 7.43 4.31 15.24
N ALA A 4 6.29 4.08 14.60
CA ALA A 4 5.04 4.75 14.84
C ALA A 4 3.85 3.80 14.58
N LYS A 5 2.69 4.13 15.13
CA LYS A 5 1.45 3.44 14.77
C LYS A 5 0.97 3.87 13.39
N LEU A 6 0.43 2.93 12.64
CA LEU A 6 -0.13 3.16 11.32
C LEU A 6 -1.54 3.76 11.46
N GLY A 7 -1.63 5.09 11.51
CA GLY A 7 -2.88 5.81 11.69
C GLY A 7 -3.62 5.40 12.97
N ASN A 8 -4.90 5.05 12.82
CA ASN A 8 -5.79 4.65 13.90
C ASN A 8 -5.74 3.14 14.24
N THR A 9 -4.67 2.44 13.83
CA THR A 9 -4.50 0.99 14.05
C THR A 9 -3.51 0.70 15.17
N ASP A 10 -3.43 -0.59 15.56
CA ASP A 10 -2.39 -1.09 16.48
C ASP A 10 -1.13 -1.60 15.75
N ILE A 11 -1.08 -1.45 14.41
CA ILE A 11 0.05 -1.88 13.60
C ILE A 11 1.22 -0.91 13.80
N GLU A 12 2.34 -1.42 14.28
CA GLU A 12 3.56 -0.64 14.47
C GLU A 12 4.48 -0.78 13.27
N VAL A 13 4.85 0.35 12.67
CA VAL A 13 5.70 0.43 11.47
C VAL A 13 6.94 1.28 11.74
N SER A 14 8.05 0.92 11.10
CA SER A 14 9.19 1.82 10.98
C SER A 14 8.76 3.11 10.23
N LYS A 15 9.27 4.27 10.67
CA LYS A 15 9.01 5.55 10.00
C LYS A 15 9.56 5.61 8.57
N LEU A 16 10.45 4.69 8.21
CA LEU A 16 10.88 4.45 6.84
C LEU A 16 10.16 3.21 6.29
N CYS A 17 9.67 3.32 5.06
CA CYS A 17 9.05 2.24 4.30
C CYS A 17 9.90 1.94 3.07
N ILE A 18 10.08 0.67 2.73
CA ILE A 18 10.74 0.25 1.49
C ILE A 18 9.69 0.16 0.38
N GLY A 19 9.75 1.08 -0.58
CA GLY A 19 8.96 1.01 -1.81
C GLY A 19 9.56 -0.04 -2.77
N CYS A 20 8.74 -1.01 -3.16
CA CYS A 20 9.18 -2.17 -3.96
C CYS A 20 8.87 -2.04 -5.46
N MET A 21 8.51 -0.84 -5.95
CA MET A 21 8.27 -0.61 -7.39
C MET A 21 9.53 -0.90 -8.24
N SER A 22 10.71 -0.73 -7.66
CA SER A 22 11.99 -1.03 -8.30
C SER A 22 12.38 -2.52 -8.28
N PHE A 23 11.57 -3.39 -7.69
CA PHE A 23 11.80 -4.82 -7.70
C PHE A 23 10.95 -5.50 -8.76
N GLY A 24 11.50 -6.53 -9.41
CA GLY A 24 10.73 -7.33 -10.35
C GLY A 24 11.47 -7.60 -11.66
N LYS A 25 10.81 -8.34 -12.56
CA LYS A 25 11.37 -8.71 -13.85
C LYS A 25 11.46 -7.49 -14.76
N ALA A 26 12.67 -7.15 -15.19
CA ALA A 26 12.91 -6.10 -16.18
C ALA A 26 12.14 -6.36 -17.50
N GLY A 27 11.78 -5.28 -18.21
CA GLY A 27 11.03 -5.35 -19.46
C GLY A 27 9.53 -5.59 -19.30
N THR A 28 8.98 -5.63 -18.09
CA THR A 28 7.53 -5.74 -17.84
C THR A 28 6.88 -4.38 -17.61
N MET A 29 7.40 -3.59 -16.67
CA MET A 29 6.95 -2.22 -16.38
C MET A 29 8.08 -1.22 -16.63
N HIS A 30 9.27 -1.57 -16.16
CA HIS A 30 10.50 -0.78 -16.28
C HIS A 30 11.68 -1.69 -16.62
N ASP A 31 12.70 -1.13 -17.29
CA ASP A 31 13.94 -1.86 -17.63
C ASP A 31 14.99 -1.80 -16.51
N TRP A 32 14.84 -0.85 -15.58
CA TRP A 32 15.78 -0.57 -14.49
C TRP A 32 15.46 -1.30 -13.17
N THR A 33 14.51 -2.23 -13.18
CA THR A 33 14.15 -2.99 -11.98
C THR A 33 15.24 -3.98 -11.58
N LEU A 34 15.38 -4.16 -10.27
CA LEU A 34 16.29 -5.12 -9.66
C LEU A 34 15.73 -6.55 -9.77
N ASP A 35 16.59 -7.49 -10.09
CA ASP A 35 16.23 -8.90 -10.10
C ASP A 35 15.99 -9.46 -8.67
N ALA A 36 15.63 -10.74 -8.56
CA ALA A 36 15.30 -11.36 -7.28
C ALA A 36 16.48 -11.38 -6.30
N GLN A 37 17.71 -11.53 -6.80
CA GLN A 37 18.91 -11.60 -5.97
C GLN A 37 19.28 -10.22 -5.42
N GLU A 38 19.22 -9.20 -6.25
CA GLU A 38 19.50 -7.82 -5.87
C GLU A 38 18.43 -7.28 -4.95
N SER A 39 17.15 -7.56 -5.24
CA SER A 39 16.01 -7.23 -4.38
C SER A 39 16.16 -7.85 -2.99
N GLU A 40 16.55 -9.13 -2.90
CA GLU A 40 16.78 -9.80 -1.61
C GLU A 40 17.92 -9.14 -0.80
N LYS A 41 18.99 -8.69 -1.46
CA LYS A 41 20.10 -7.96 -0.78
C LYS A 41 19.59 -6.65 -0.16
N VAL A 42 18.79 -5.87 -0.89
CA VAL A 42 18.22 -4.61 -0.39
C VAL A 42 17.26 -4.88 0.77
N ILE A 43 16.37 -5.85 0.64
CA ILE A 43 15.41 -6.22 1.69
C ILE A 43 16.14 -6.68 2.95
N LYS A 44 17.15 -7.55 2.82
CA LYS A 44 17.95 -8.02 3.96
C LYS A 44 18.69 -6.87 4.65
N HIS A 45 19.22 -5.94 3.87
CA HIS A 45 19.87 -4.75 4.44
C HIS A 45 18.90 -3.88 5.21
N ALA A 46 17.69 -3.65 4.66
CA ALA A 46 16.61 -2.91 5.32
C ALA A 46 16.19 -3.56 6.65
N LEU A 47 16.02 -4.88 6.67
CA LEU A 47 15.71 -5.63 7.89
C LEU A 47 16.82 -5.47 8.95
N ASN A 48 18.09 -5.50 8.56
CA ASN A 48 19.22 -5.31 9.47
C ASN A 48 19.29 -3.89 10.06
N LEU A 49 18.74 -2.89 9.36
CA LEU A 49 18.59 -1.52 9.86
C LEU A 49 17.36 -1.35 10.76
N GLY A 50 16.54 -2.40 10.93
CA GLY A 50 15.31 -2.37 11.71
C GLY A 50 14.09 -1.84 10.94
N ILE A 51 14.16 -1.75 9.61
CA ILE A 51 12.98 -1.42 8.80
C ILE A 51 12.09 -2.67 8.75
N ASN A 52 10.82 -2.51 9.14
CA ASN A 52 9.84 -3.59 9.12
C ASN A 52 8.68 -3.35 8.14
N PHE A 53 8.68 -2.25 7.40
CA PHE A 53 7.58 -1.84 6.54
C PHE A 53 7.98 -1.88 5.06
N PHE A 54 7.20 -2.63 4.26
CA PHE A 54 7.44 -2.86 2.83
C PHE A 54 6.17 -2.60 2.05
N ASP A 55 6.26 -1.83 0.97
CA ASP A 55 5.14 -1.43 0.12
C ASP A 55 5.35 -1.90 -1.32
N THR A 56 4.40 -2.66 -1.84
CA THR A 56 4.37 -3.15 -3.22
C THR A 56 3.00 -2.90 -3.88
N ALA A 57 2.72 -3.50 -5.02
CA ALA A 57 1.41 -3.47 -5.69
C ALA A 57 1.24 -4.67 -6.62
N ASN A 58 -0.01 -5.06 -6.89
CA ASN A 58 -0.35 -6.15 -7.81
C ASN A 58 0.17 -5.89 -9.24
N CYS A 59 0.27 -4.62 -9.64
CA CYS A 59 0.70 -4.22 -10.99
C CYS A 59 2.22 -4.05 -11.14
N TYR A 60 2.99 -3.94 -10.04
CA TYR A 60 4.41 -3.68 -10.14
C TYR A 60 5.15 -4.83 -10.80
N SER A 61 5.79 -4.53 -11.93
CA SER A 61 6.49 -5.50 -12.78
C SER A 61 5.62 -6.76 -13.07
N ALA A 62 4.34 -6.54 -13.40
CA ALA A 62 3.35 -7.59 -13.67
C ALA A 62 3.22 -8.64 -12.53
N GLY A 63 3.33 -8.17 -11.28
CA GLY A 63 3.21 -9.00 -10.07
C GLY A 63 4.52 -9.59 -9.57
N THR A 64 5.60 -9.53 -10.35
CA THR A 64 6.90 -10.11 -9.92
C THR A 64 7.54 -9.33 -8.77
N SER A 65 7.16 -8.07 -8.55
CA SER A 65 7.56 -7.32 -7.35
C SER A 65 7.04 -8.01 -6.07
N GLU A 66 5.78 -8.41 -6.04
CA GLU A 66 5.21 -9.16 -4.91
C GLU A 66 5.89 -10.53 -4.73
N GLU A 67 6.19 -11.24 -5.83
CA GLU A 67 6.89 -12.53 -5.76
C GLU A 67 8.29 -12.40 -5.16
N TYR A 68 9.08 -11.42 -5.60
CA TYR A 68 10.44 -11.21 -5.11
C TYR A 68 10.44 -10.76 -3.64
N LEU A 69 9.53 -9.84 -3.28
CA LEU A 69 9.36 -9.42 -1.89
C LEU A 69 8.99 -10.62 -0.99
N GLY A 70 7.97 -11.39 -1.37
CA GLY A 70 7.50 -12.53 -0.60
C GLY A 70 8.58 -13.59 -0.40
N GLN A 71 9.32 -13.93 -1.47
CA GLN A 71 10.43 -14.89 -1.41
C GLN A 71 11.56 -14.41 -0.48
N ALA A 72 11.94 -13.14 -0.59
CA ALA A 72 13.00 -12.56 0.23
C ALA A 72 12.61 -12.49 1.71
N LEU A 73 11.39 -12.04 2.03
CA LEU A 73 10.91 -11.98 3.41
C LEU A 73 10.82 -13.37 4.04
N LYS A 74 10.27 -14.36 3.32
CA LYS A 74 10.16 -15.74 3.82
C LYS A 74 11.50 -16.35 4.21
N LYS A 75 12.57 -16.00 3.54
CA LYS A 75 13.92 -16.50 3.84
C LYS A 75 14.59 -15.81 5.03
N ASN A 76 14.27 -14.51 5.27
CA ASN A 76 15.09 -13.65 6.11
C ASN A 76 14.41 -13.24 7.42
N VAL A 77 13.07 -13.39 7.57
CA VAL A 77 12.35 -12.91 8.74
C VAL A 77 11.05 -13.68 8.96
N ALA A 78 10.57 -13.76 10.20
CA ALA A 78 9.24 -14.29 10.49
C ALA A 78 8.15 -13.32 10.04
N ARG A 79 7.03 -13.84 9.51
CA ARG A 79 5.94 -13.05 8.91
C ARG A 79 5.35 -11.99 9.87
N ASP A 80 5.25 -12.32 11.16
CA ASP A 80 4.71 -11.45 12.21
C ASP A 80 5.65 -10.29 12.61
N LYS A 81 6.88 -10.27 12.10
CA LYS A 81 7.88 -9.22 12.36
C LYS A 81 7.93 -8.13 11.29
N VAL A 82 7.13 -8.28 10.23
CA VAL A 82 7.10 -7.33 9.12
C VAL A 82 5.68 -6.92 8.79
N VAL A 83 5.55 -5.71 8.28
CA VAL A 83 4.32 -5.12 7.79
C VAL A 83 4.41 -5.05 6.27
N ILE A 84 3.48 -5.72 5.59
CA ILE A 84 3.42 -5.78 4.13
C ILE A 84 2.19 -5.02 3.66
N ALA A 85 2.41 -4.01 2.83
CA ALA A 85 1.39 -3.31 2.08
C ALA A 85 1.40 -3.75 0.61
N SER A 86 0.21 -3.93 0.03
CA SER A 86 0.04 -4.06 -1.42
C SER A 86 -1.17 -3.29 -1.90
N LYS A 87 -1.32 -3.13 -3.23
CA LYS A 87 -2.30 -2.22 -3.80
C LYS A 87 -3.11 -2.89 -4.91
N VAL A 88 -4.32 -2.34 -5.15
CA VAL A 88 -5.25 -2.77 -6.20
C VAL A 88 -5.78 -1.56 -6.96
N TYR A 89 -5.87 -1.65 -8.27
CA TYR A 89 -6.56 -0.73 -9.18
C TYR A 89 -6.22 -0.99 -10.66
N PHE A 90 -4.94 -1.20 -11.00
CA PHE A 90 -4.47 -1.36 -12.39
C PHE A 90 -4.69 -2.80 -12.89
N ASN A 91 -5.95 -3.24 -12.84
CA ASN A 91 -6.44 -4.56 -13.22
C ASN A 91 -7.81 -4.43 -13.89
N GLU A 92 -8.26 -5.46 -14.55
CA GLU A 92 -9.62 -5.54 -15.08
C GLU A 92 -10.65 -5.41 -13.94
N GLY A 93 -11.67 -4.55 -14.13
CA GLY A 93 -12.71 -4.26 -13.14
C GLY A 93 -12.26 -3.36 -11.99
N ARG A 94 -11.04 -2.83 -12.02
CA ARG A 94 -10.46 -1.85 -11.08
C ARG A 94 -10.83 -2.10 -9.63
N LEU A 95 -11.76 -1.29 -9.04
CA LEU A 95 -12.19 -1.38 -7.64
C LEU A 95 -13.59 -1.98 -7.47
N SER A 96 -14.15 -2.63 -8.50
CA SER A 96 -15.36 -3.41 -8.31
C SER A 96 -15.14 -4.52 -7.28
N LYS A 97 -16.19 -4.91 -6.58
CA LYS A 97 -16.13 -5.97 -5.56
C LYS A 97 -15.46 -7.24 -6.10
N ALA A 98 -15.89 -7.70 -7.28
CA ALA A 98 -15.32 -8.91 -7.88
C ALA A 98 -13.81 -8.77 -8.20
N ALA A 99 -13.37 -7.57 -8.61
CA ALA A 99 -11.95 -7.30 -8.86
C ALA A 99 -11.15 -7.29 -7.56
N ILE A 100 -11.61 -6.59 -6.53
CA ILE A 100 -10.95 -6.53 -5.22
C ILE A 100 -10.78 -7.93 -4.62
N GLU A 101 -11.83 -8.77 -4.64
CA GLU A 101 -11.80 -10.14 -4.12
C GLU A 101 -10.84 -11.05 -4.91
N ARG A 102 -10.79 -10.91 -6.23
CA ARG A 102 -9.85 -11.65 -7.08
C ARG A 102 -8.41 -11.22 -6.88
N GLU A 103 -8.17 -9.91 -6.85
CA GLU A 103 -6.81 -9.35 -6.79
C GLU A 103 -6.13 -9.59 -5.46
N ILE A 104 -6.86 -9.55 -4.34
CA ILE A 104 -6.28 -9.89 -3.03
C ILE A 104 -5.78 -11.33 -3.01
N ASP A 105 -6.54 -12.28 -3.55
CA ASP A 105 -6.13 -13.69 -3.58
C ASP A 105 -4.89 -13.89 -4.46
N GLY A 106 -4.80 -13.16 -5.57
CA GLY A 106 -3.60 -13.10 -6.42
C GLY A 106 -2.38 -12.56 -5.66
N SER A 107 -2.53 -11.44 -4.95
CA SER A 107 -1.47 -10.82 -4.16
C SER A 107 -0.98 -11.72 -3.03
N LEU A 108 -1.89 -12.31 -2.27
CA LEU A 108 -1.54 -13.26 -1.20
C LEU A 108 -0.76 -14.46 -1.74
N LYS A 109 -1.17 -14.99 -2.89
CA LYS A 109 -0.47 -16.11 -3.55
C LYS A 109 0.94 -15.71 -3.98
N ARG A 110 1.14 -14.54 -4.63
CA ARG A 110 2.45 -14.06 -5.08
C ARG A 110 3.38 -13.76 -3.92
N LEU A 111 2.88 -13.15 -2.86
CA LEU A 111 3.63 -12.87 -1.63
C LEU A 111 3.89 -14.12 -0.78
N GLY A 112 3.14 -15.19 -0.98
CA GLY A 112 3.27 -16.44 -0.20
C GLY A 112 2.87 -16.27 1.27
N THR A 113 1.81 -15.52 1.54
CA THR A 113 1.27 -15.23 2.88
C THR A 113 -0.25 -15.37 2.89
N ASP A 114 -0.83 -15.58 4.07
CA ASP A 114 -2.28 -15.72 4.25
C ASP A 114 -2.99 -14.38 4.50
N TYR A 115 -2.24 -13.31 4.78
CA TYR A 115 -2.81 -11.99 5.04
C TYR A 115 -1.86 -10.87 4.62
N LEU A 116 -2.43 -9.69 4.33
CA LEU A 116 -1.72 -8.42 4.26
C LEU A 116 -1.95 -7.61 5.53
N ASP A 117 -0.96 -6.82 5.92
CA ASP A 117 -1.14 -5.86 7.02
C ASP A 117 -1.88 -4.62 6.55
N LEU A 118 -1.64 -4.19 5.32
CA LEU A 118 -2.28 -3.02 4.72
C LEU A 118 -2.62 -3.30 3.24
N TYR A 119 -3.89 -3.05 2.86
CA TYR A 119 -4.32 -3.13 1.47
C TYR A 119 -4.81 -1.77 0.99
N ILE A 120 -4.22 -1.26 -0.08
CA ILE A 120 -4.37 0.12 -0.52
C ILE A 120 -5.09 0.16 -1.86
N ILE A 121 -6.12 1.00 -2.00
CA ILE A 121 -6.61 1.37 -3.32
C ILE A 121 -5.62 2.34 -3.98
N HIS A 122 -5.05 1.92 -5.13
CA HIS A 122 -3.93 2.62 -5.77
C HIS A 122 -4.33 3.96 -6.39
N ARG A 123 -5.61 4.10 -6.79
CA ARG A 123 -6.24 5.29 -7.36
C ARG A 123 -7.71 5.32 -6.99
N PHE A 124 -8.34 6.48 -7.13
CA PHE A 124 -9.79 6.59 -7.09
C PHE A 124 -10.41 6.01 -8.37
N ASP A 125 -11.48 5.21 -8.24
CA ASP A 125 -12.23 4.67 -9.37
C ASP A 125 -13.50 5.49 -9.60
N PHE A 126 -13.61 6.08 -10.81
CA PHE A 126 -14.76 6.89 -11.18
C PHE A 126 -15.93 6.05 -11.70
N ASP A 127 -15.69 4.79 -12.01
CA ASP A 127 -16.67 3.90 -12.63
C ASP A 127 -17.36 2.98 -11.60
N THR A 128 -16.73 2.77 -10.43
CA THR A 128 -17.29 1.95 -9.35
C THR A 128 -17.86 2.83 -8.24
N PRO A 129 -19.10 2.56 -7.77
CA PRO A 129 -19.67 3.26 -6.63
C PRO A 129 -18.78 3.15 -5.38
N ILE A 130 -18.61 4.27 -4.66
CA ILE A 130 -17.78 4.33 -3.43
C ILE A 130 -18.20 3.25 -2.43
N GLU A 131 -19.51 3.07 -2.27
CA GLU A 131 -20.09 2.12 -1.33
C GLU A 131 -19.71 0.67 -1.66
N GLU A 132 -19.71 0.29 -2.94
CA GLU A 132 -19.31 -1.04 -3.39
C GLU A 132 -17.85 -1.31 -3.05
N THR A 133 -16.97 -0.36 -3.36
CA THR A 133 -15.54 -0.44 -3.04
C THR A 133 -15.31 -0.58 -1.54
N MET A 134 -15.97 0.26 -0.72
CA MET A 134 -15.79 0.25 0.73
C MET A 134 -16.35 -1.02 1.38
N GLU A 135 -17.49 -1.54 0.91
CA GLU A 135 -18.07 -2.80 1.37
C GLU A 135 -17.18 -4.00 1.02
N ALA A 136 -16.59 -4.00 -0.18
CA ALA A 136 -15.65 -5.05 -0.59
C ALA A 136 -14.40 -5.07 0.30
N LEU A 137 -13.80 -3.91 0.55
CA LEU A 137 -12.62 -3.78 1.40
C LEU A 137 -12.91 -4.18 2.86
N ASP A 138 -14.04 -3.74 3.42
CA ASP A 138 -14.50 -4.14 4.75
C ASP A 138 -14.68 -5.66 4.86
N GLY A 139 -15.23 -6.28 3.80
CA GLY A 139 -15.35 -7.73 3.69
C GLY A 139 -14.02 -8.45 3.81
N LEU A 140 -12.95 -7.91 3.22
CA LEU A 140 -11.60 -8.48 3.34
C LEU A 140 -11.03 -8.37 4.75
N VAL A 141 -11.31 -7.26 5.45
CA VAL A 141 -10.91 -7.09 6.85
C VAL A 141 -11.64 -8.09 7.74
N LYS A 142 -12.95 -8.22 7.59
CA LYS A 142 -13.78 -9.19 8.33
C LYS A 142 -13.40 -10.65 8.07
N ALA A 143 -12.95 -10.94 6.85
CA ALA A 143 -12.44 -12.27 6.48
C ALA A 143 -11.00 -12.54 6.99
N GLY A 144 -10.33 -11.56 7.58
CA GLY A 144 -8.96 -11.69 8.06
C GLY A 144 -7.89 -11.73 6.96
N LYS A 145 -8.26 -11.46 5.70
CA LYS A 145 -7.30 -11.38 4.58
C LYS A 145 -6.43 -10.12 4.64
N VAL A 146 -6.95 -9.04 5.23
CA VAL A 146 -6.20 -7.79 5.47
C VAL A 146 -6.45 -7.27 6.87
N ARG A 147 -5.44 -6.64 7.50
CA ARG A 147 -5.56 -6.09 8.86
C ARG A 147 -6.03 -4.63 8.84
N ALA A 148 -5.63 -3.87 7.84
CA ALA A 148 -6.02 -2.48 7.65
C ALA A 148 -6.14 -2.16 6.16
N ILE A 149 -6.90 -1.11 5.85
CA ILE A 149 -7.07 -0.61 4.49
C ILE A 149 -6.55 0.82 4.36
N GLY A 150 -6.11 1.18 3.16
CA GLY A 150 -5.58 2.49 2.84
C GLY A 150 -6.04 3.00 1.48
N ALA A 151 -5.80 4.27 1.24
CA ALA A 151 -6.06 4.93 -0.04
C ALA A 151 -4.77 5.54 -0.60
N SER A 152 -4.72 5.79 -1.91
CA SER A 152 -3.60 6.44 -2.57
C SER A 152 -4.06 7.38 -3.67
N ALA A 153 -3.30 8.46 -3.87
CA ALA A 153 -3.32 9.34 -5.03
C ALA A 153 -4.74 9.75 -5.50
N MET A 154 -5.46 10.45 -4.64
CA MET A 154 -6.78 11.02 -4.92
C MET A 154 -6.93 12.42 -4.32
N TYR A 155 -7.96 13.12 -4.72
CA TYR A 155 -8.28 14.43 -4.16
C TYR A 155 -8.86 14.32 -2.74
N GLY A 156 -8.69 15.38 -1.94
CA GLY A 156 -9.18 15.40 -0.56
C GLY A 156 -10.68 15.15 -0.45
N TYR A 157 -11.51 15.72 -1.34
CA TYR A 157 -12.96 15.49 -1.33
C TYR A 157 -13.32 14.02 -1.64
N GLN A 158 -12.57 13.35 -2.53
CA GLN A 158 -12.80 11.92 -2.84
C GLN A 158 -12.50 11.06 -1.61
N PHE A 159 -11.35 11.30 -0.98
CA PHE A 159 -10.98 10.61 0.25
C PHE A 159 -11.98 10.84 1.37
N TYR A 160 -12.40 12.11 1.56
CA TYR A 160 -13.39 12.46 2.58
C TYR A 160 -14.72 11.72 2.36
N ASN A 161 -15.21 11.67 1.13
CA ASN A 161 -16.47 10.98 0.80
C ASN A 161 -16.39 9.46 1.06
N MET A 162 -15.24 8.83 0.76
CA MET A 162 -15.04 7.40 1.06
C MET A 162 -14.99 7.14 2.58
N GLN A 163 -14.33 8.00 3.34
CA GLN A 163 -14.31 7.92 4.82
C GLN A 163 -15.71 8.17 5.41
N LEU A 164 -16.47 9.08 4.84
CA LEU A 164 -17.85 9.35 5.26
C LEU A 164 -18.75 8.14 4.99
N ALA A 165 -18.67 7.55 3.80
CA ALA A 165 -19.40 6.32 3.46
C ALA A 165 -19.08 5.16 4.43
N ALA A 166 -17.80 5.00 4.78
CA ALA A 166 -17.41 4.02 5.79
C ALA A 166 -18.09 4.30 7.15
N LYS A 167 -18.03 5.54 7.61
CA LYS A 167 -18.63 5.94 8.90
C LYS A 167 -20.14 5.74 8.92
N GLU A 168 -20.85 6.18 7.89
CA GLU A 168 -22.32 6.12 7.83
C GLU A 168 -22.84 4.68 7.75
N ARG A 169 -22.08 3.78 7.15
CA ARG A 169 -22.42 2.36 7.00
C ARG A 169 -21.81 1.43 8.04
N GLY A 170 -21.01 1.97 8.98
CA GLY A 170 -20.32 1.16 10.00
C GLY A 170 -19.28 0.21 9.41
N LEU A 171 -18.60 0.62 8.33
CA LEU A 171 -17.55 -0.13 7.67
C LEU A 171 -16.17 0.29 8.19
N THR A 172 -15.16 -0.51 7.90
CA THR A 172 -13.76 -0.21 8.21
C THR A 172 -13.30 1.05 7.46
N PRO A 173 -12.81 2.11 8.16
CA PRO A 173 -12.28 3.30 7.51
C PRO A 173 -10.85 3.08 7.03
N PHE A 174 -10.38 3.91 6.11
CA PHE A 174 -8.96 3.94 5.75
C PHE A 174 -8.09 4.40 6.93
N ALA A 175 -7.00 3.67 7.14
CA ALA A 175 -6.00 3.98 8.15
C ALA A 175 -4.84 4.82 7.58
N THR A 176 -4.62 4.77 6.26
CA THR A 176 -3.50 5.44 5.59
C THR A 176 -3.92 6.16 4.33
N MET A 177 -3.15 7.20 3.99
CA MET A 177 -3.15 7.85 2.68
C MET A 177 -1.73 7.86 2.13
N GLU A 178 -1.54 7.19 1.00
CA GLU A 178 -0.29 7.22 0.25
C GLU A 178 -0.36 8.31 -0.82
N ASN A 179 0.30 9.43 -0.56
CA ASN A 179 0.16 10.66 -1.34
C ASN A 179 1.48 11.11 -1.99
N HIS A 180 1.36 11.83 -3.10
CA HIS A 180 2.51 12.48 -3.73
C HIS A 180 2.89 13.73 -2.93
N TYR A 181 4.02 13.67 -2.23
CA TYR A 181 4.45 14.79 -1.40
C TYR A 181 5.97 14.85 -1.27
N ASN A 182 6.53 16.01 -1.61
CA ASN A 182 7.95 16.31 -1.48
C ASN A 182 8.16 17.85 -1.40
N LEU A 183 9.41 18.31 -1.33
CA LEU A 183 9.71 19.75 -1.24
C LEU A 183 9.22 20.58 -2.44
N LEU A 184 9.08 19.96 -3.61
CA LEU A 184 8.65 20.63 -4.84
C LEU A 184 7.14 20.55 -5.06
N TYR A 185 6.50 19.44 -4.66
CA TYR A 185 5.07 19.21 -4.82
C TYR A 185 4.38 19.20 -3.47
N ARG A 186 3.62 20.26 -3.16
CA ARG A 186 3.02 20.51 -1.85
C ARG A 186 1.51 20.80 -1.90
N GLU A 187 0.85 20.46 -3.01
CA GLU A 187 -0.59 20.75 -3.21
C GLU A 187 -1.47 20.08 -2.14
N ASP A 188 -1.08 18.92 -1.64
CA ASP A 188 -1.85 18.19 -0.63
C ASP A 188 -1.92 18.90 0.73
N GLU A 189 -1.07 19.90 0.98
CA GLU A 189 -1.14 20.72 2.19
C GLU A 189 -2.40 21.58 2.28
N ARG A 190 -3.05 21.84 1.14
CA ARG A 190 -4.26 22.66 1.08
C ARG A 190 -5.49 21.93 1.61
N GLU A 191 -5.60 20.64 1.35
CA GLU A 191 -6.84 19.89 1.62
C GLU A 191 -6.57 18.49 2.17
N LEU A 192 -5.86 17.63 1.45
CA LEU A 192 -5.72 16.21 1.77
C LEU A 192 -5.01 15.99 3.12
N ILE A 193 -3.90 16.65 3.37
CA ILE A 193 -3.15 16.54 4.64
C ILE A 193 -3.98 17.01 5.84
N PRO A 194 -4.65 18.18 5.82
CA PRO A 194 -5.58 18.58 6.88
C PRO A 194 -6.69 17.56 7.15
N ILE A 195 -7.30 16.99 6.10
CA ILE A 195 -8.33 15.94 6.25
C ILE A 195 -7.76 14.69 6.93
N CYS A 196 -6.61 14.20 6.46
CA CYS A 196 -5.94 13.05 7.07
C CYS A 196 -5.64 13.28 8.55
N LYS A 197 -5.13 14.47 8.89
CA LYS A 197 -4.87 14.86 10.29
C LYS A 197 -6.15 14.87 11.13
N GLN A 198 -7.23 15.45 10.62
CA GLN A 198 -8.53 15.49 11.31
C GLN A 198 -9.09 14.09 11.57
N MET A 199 -8.86 13.15 10.66
CA MET A 199 -9.39 11.79 10.72
C MET A 199 -8.43 10.76 11.33
N ASN A 200 -7.26 11.21 11.84
CA ASN A 200 -6.21 10.34 12.38
C ASN A 200 -5.74 9.26 11.40
N VAL A 201 -5.53 9.67 10.14
CA VAL A 201 -5.04 8.84 9.05
C VAL A 201 -3.54 9.08 8.87
N ALA A 202 -2.73 8.02 8.81
CA ALA A 202 -1.30 8.14 8.58
C ALA A 202 -1.00 8.51 7.13
N LEU A 203 -0.02 9.39 6.94
CA LEU A 203 0.49 9.74 5.62
C LEU A 203 1.68 8.84 5.26
N MET A 204 1.68 8.32 4.04
CA MET A 204 2.75 7.52 3.46
C MET A 204 3.23 8.18 2.15
N PRO A 205 4.02 9.26 2.21
CA PRO A 205 4.42 9.97 1.01
C PRO A 205 5.25 9.13 0.05
N TYR A 206 4.85 9.07 -1.22
CA TYR A 206 5.71 8.55 -2.29
C TYR A 206 6.43 9.67 -3.02
N SER A 207 7.51 9.35 -3.74
CA SER A 207 8.38 10.29 -4.44
C SER A 207 8.96 11.39 -3.52
N CYS A 208 9.14 11.09 -2.24
CA CYS A 208 9.70 12.03 -1.28
C CYS A 208 11.16 12.41 -1.56
N LEU A 209 11.90 11.55 -2.29
CA LEU A 209 13.29 11.79 -2.67
C LEU A 209 13.46 12.36 -4.09
N LEU A 210 12.37 12.75 -4.77
CA LEU A 210 12.42 13.25 -6.15
C LEU A 210 13.36 14.45 -6.31
N TYR A 211 13.53 15.26 -5.27
CA TYR A 211 14.43 16.41 -5.25
C TYR A 211 15.91 16.06 -4.97
N THR A 212 16.21 14.81 -4.68
CA THR A 212 17.57 14.31 -4.38
C THR A 212 18.10 13.32 -5.40
N SER A 213 17.26 12.86 -6.32
CA SER A 213 17.63 11.95 -7.39
C SER A 213 17.71 12.70 -8.73
N ASP A 214 18.67 12.35 -9.56
CA ASP A 214 18.83 12.87 -10.93
C ASP A 214 17.82 12.20 -11.90
N ALA A 215 16.69 11.74 -11.37
CA ALA A 215 15.67 11.03 -12.13
C ALA A 215 14.68 11.97 -12.84
#